data_15b8bd4c8fbede5b3ebfe2c883de1966
#
_entry.id   15b8bd4c8fbede5b3ebfe2c883de1966
#
_cell.length_a   1.000
_cell.length_b   1.000
_cell.length_c   1.000
_cell.angle_alpha   90.00
_cell.angle_beta   90.00
_cell.angle_gamma   90.00
#
_symmetry.space_group_name_H-M   'P 1'
#
loop_
_entity.id
_entity.type
_entity.pdbx_description
1 polymer ?
#
loop_
_entity_poly.entity_id
_entity_poly.type
_entity_poly.pdbx_seq_one_letter_code
_entity_poly.pdbx_strand_id
1 'polypeptide(L)'
;MLRAAGAVALIVLAACGGTSGTHVSSPTPIVAQGSWTQNLTFSGEVAGHMSGIVPDIGDQRSQCTGGRTHNGETWADFFYGTVDTDGTIWGVVFQITNFRGPGTYQNSSVTIEVHSPDATKVWQSRVNDKVTFTLDRSQIAGTVDAMLTNATTGKDGLQLTGHWSCRQ
;
A
#
# COMPACT_ATOMS: atom_id res chain seq x y z
N MET A 1 13.40 26.18 -83.42
CA MET A 1 12.61 27.39 -83.15
C MET A 1 11.31 26.99 -82.51
N LEU A 2 11.20 27.08 -81.20
CA LEU A 2 9.92 27.29 -80.52
C LEU A 2 10.22 27.59 -79.05
N ARG A 3 9.84 28.75 -78.60
CA ARG A 3 9.97 29.24 -77.24
C ARG A 3 8.76 28.72 -76.45
N ALA A 4 8.99 28.02 -75.35
CA ALA A 4 7.96 27.70 -74.36
C ALA A 4 8.18 28.53 -73.11
N ALA A 5 7.24 29.40 -72.81
CA ALA A 5 7.21 30.22 -71.61
C ALA A 5 6.74 29.36 -70.42
N GLY A 6 7.57 29.23 -69.43
CA GLY A 6 7.19 28.56 -68.14
C GLY A 6 6.57 29.57 -67.17
N ALA A 7 5.35 29.30 -66.75
CA ALA A 7 4.67 30.05 -65.69
C ALA A 7 5.18 29.62 -64.34
N VAL A 8 5.70 30.54 -63.55
CA VAL A 8 6.08 30.29 -62.13
C VAL A 8 4.83 30.50 -61.28
N ALA A 9 4.31 29.43 -60.71
CA ALA A 9 3.25 29.48 -59.72
C ALA A 9 3.87 29.72 -58.35
N LEU A 10 3.64 30.87 -57.75
CA LEU A 10 3.96 31.15 -56.34
C LEU A 10 2.94 30.44 -55.43
N ILE A 11 3.41 29.42 -54.77
CA ILE A 11 2.64 28.80 -53.70
C ILE A 11 2.91 29.57 -52.41
N VAL A 12 1.92 30.33 -51.94
CA VAL A 12 1.93 30.95 -50.59
C VAL A 12 1.59 29.88 -49.57
N LEU A 13 2.58 29.40 -48.85
CA LEU A 13 2.39 28.56 -47.71
C LEU A 13 1.92 29.44 -46.54
N ALA A 14 0.62 29.39 -46.23
CA ALA A 14 0.08 29.90 -44.98
C ALA A 14 0.56 29.02 -43.84
N ALA A 15 1.55 29.47 -43.07
CA ALA A 15 1.96 28.87 -41.83
C ALA A 15 0.85 29.10 -40.79
N CYS A 16 -0.02 28.11 -40.59
CA CYS A 16 -0.84 28.04 -39.40
C CYS A 16 0.08 27.84 -38.19
N GLY A 17 0.37 28.91 -37.48
CA GLY A 17 1.01 28.87 -36.17
C GLY A 17 0.09 28.16 -35.16
N GLY A 18 0.24 26.85 -35.07
CA GLY A 18 -0.32 26.08 -33.95
C GLY A 18 0.42 26.46 -32.68
N THR A 19 -0.18 27.31 -31.86
CA THR A 19 0.23 27.46 -30.47
C THR A 19 0.04 26.10 -29.79
N SER A 20 1.13 25.35 -29.63
CA SER A 20 1.17 24.20 -28.76
C SER A 20 0.89 24.71 -27.35
N GLY A 21 -0.39 24.72 -26.98
CA GLY A 21 -0.79 24.86 -25.58
C GLY A 21 -0.16 23.71 -24.83
N THR A 22 0.87 24.00 -24.06
CA THR A 22 1.31 23.11 -23.00
C THR A 22 0.11 22.92 -22.10
N HIS A 23 -0.56 21.78 -22.26
CA HIS A 23 -1.49 21.29 -21.25
C HIS A 23 -0.66 21.05 -19.98
N VAL A 24 -0.58 22.07 -19.15
CA VAL A 24 -0.21 21.88 -17.76
C VAL A 24 -1.34 21.03 -17.21
N SER A 25 -1.08 19.71 -17.14
CA SER A 25 -1.96 18.82 -16.41
C SER A 25 -2.01 19.38 -14.99
N SER A 26 -3.13 19.97 -14.63
CA SER A 26 -3.40 20.32 -13.24
C SER A 26 -3.15 19.04 -12.45
N PRO A 27 -2.33 19.08 -11.38
CA PRO A 27 -2.19 17.91 -10.54
C PRO A 27 -3.59 17.50 -10.11
N THR A 28 -3.97 16.28 -10.46
CA THR A 28 -5.20 15.68 -9.96
C THR A 28 -5.15 15.87 -8.46
N PRO A 29 -6.15 16.51 -7.83
CA PRO A 29 -6.14 16.65 -6.38
C PRO A 29 -6.00 15.24 -5.85
N ILE A 30 -4.94 15.00 -5.07
CA ILE A 30 -4.80 13.78 -4.29
C ILE A 30 -6.02 13.84 -3.39
N VAL A 31 -7.03 13.04 -3.72
CA VAL A 31 -8.17 12.84 -2.84
C VAL A 31 -7.52 12.40 -1.55
N ALA A 32 -7.65 13.19 -0.50
CA ALA A 32 -7.14 12.86 0.81
C ALA A 32 -7.77 11.51 1.14
N GLN A 33 -7.03 10.44 0.87
CA GLN A 33 -7.42 9.08 1.22
C GLN A 33 -7.62 9.15 2.71
N GLY A 34 -8.82 8.82 3.16
CA GLY A 34 -9.33 9.08 4.47
C GLY A 34 -8.32 8.88 5.59
N SER A 35 -8.48 9.58 6.69
CA SER A 35 -7.52 9.63 7.78
C SER A 35 -7.27 8.22 8.34
N TRP A 36 -6.25 7.57 7.82
CA TRP A 36 -5.79 6.29 8.30
C TRP A 36 -5.11 6.53 9.63
N THR A 37 -5.53 5.82 10.64
CA THR A 37 -4.91 5.91 11.94
C THR A 37 -4.35 4.55 12.28
N GLN A 38 -3.02 4.47 12.26
CA GLN A 38 -2.28 3.31 12.69
C GLN A 38 -1.67 3.61 14.05
N ASN A 39 -2.05 2.85 15.05
CA ASN A 39 -1.46 2.93 16.38
C ASN A 39 -0.87 1.56 16.71
N LEU A 40 0.20 1.23 15.98
CA LEU A 40 0.88 -0.05 16.07
C LEU A 40 2.21 0.12 16.78
N THR A 41 2.45 -0.72 17.78
CA THR A 41 3.72 -0.80 18.49
C THR A 41 4.50 -2.00 18.01
N PHE A 42 5.75 -1.76 17.65
CA PHE A 42 6.73 -2.74 17.24
C PHE A 42 7.72 -2.94 18.40
N SER A 43 8.06 -4.16 18.71
CA SER A 43 9.11 -4.47 19.70
C SER A 43 9.89 -5.73 19.30
N GLY A 44 11.20 -5.69 19.52
CA GLY A 44 12.12 -6.74 19.12
C GLY A 44 13.15 -6.23 18.12
N GLU A 45 13.35 -6.93 17.00
CA GLU A 45 14.33 -6.56 15.97
C GLU A 45 14.00 -5.24 15.27
N VAL A 46 12.73 -4.86 15.25
CA VAL A 46 12.25 -3.51 14.95
C VAL A 46 11.55 -3.01 16.20
N ALA A 47 11.85 -1.78 16.60
CA ALA A 47 11.21 -1.18 17.78
C ALA A 47 10.75 0.23 17.46
N GLY A 48 9.57 0.59 17.95
CA GLY A 48 8.99 1.91 17.76
C GLY A 48 7.48 1.89 17.60
N HIS A 49 6.97 3.00 17.12
CA HIS A 49 5.53 3.21 17.00
C HIS A 49 5.19 3.73 15.61
N MET A 50 4.22 3.10 14.97
CA MET A 50 3.66 3.54 13.70
C MET A 50 2.33 4.23 13.94
N SER A 51 2.25 5.54 13.69
CA SER A 51 1.07 6.37 13.95
C SER A 51 0.41 6.92 12.68
N GLY A 52 0.93 6.58 11.52
CA GLY A 52 0.42 7.02 10.24
C GLY A 52 0.85 6.13 9.09
N ILE A 53 0.35 6.39 7.91
CA ILE A 53 0.71 5.64 6.72
C ILE A 53 1.45 6.49 5.69
N VAL A 54 2.24 5.80 4.87
CA VAL A 54 2.80 6.31 3.62
C VAL A 54 1.92 5.79 2.49
N PRO A 55 1.24 6.66 1.73
CA PRO A 55 0.25 6.22 0.74
C PRO A 55 0.84 5.37 -0.38
N ASP A 56 2.01 5.78 -0.88
CA ASP A 56 2.65 5.16 -2.04
C ASP A 56 4.15 4.98 -1.82
N ILE A 57 4.69 3.83 -2.20
CA ILE A 57 6.13 3.57 -2.26
C ILE A 57 6.45 2.95 -3.61
N GLY A 58 7.10 3.72 -4.48
CA GLY A 58 7.32 3.30 -5.86
C GLY A 58 5.98 2.99 -6.55
N ASP A 59 5.85 1.77 -7.06
CA ASP A 59 4.61 1.29 -7.70
C ASP A 59 3.62 0.65 -6.71
N GLN A 60 3.98 0.57 -5.43
CA GLN A 60 3.17 -0.07 -4.40
C GLN A 60 2.27 0.97 -3.73
N ARG A 61 1.01 0.63 -3.58
CA ARG A 61 -0.01 1.50 -2.99
C ARG A 61 -0.57 0.87 -1.73
N SER A 62 -0.63 1.65 -0.66
CA SER A 62 -1.34 1.24 0.54
C SER A 62 -2.83 1.05 0.22
N GLN A 63 -3.37 -0.09 0.62
CA GLN A 63 -4.79 -0.45 0.47
C GLN A 63 -5.38 -0.70 1.83
N CYS A 64 -6.40 0.05 2.18
CA CYS A 64 -7.00 0.02 3.49
C CYS A 64 -8.51 -0.26 3.46
N THR A 65 -8.98 -0.91 2.44
CA THR A 65 -10.43 -1.14 2.27
C THR A 65 -10.85 -2.58 2.49
N GLY A 66 -9.96 -3.40 3.04
CA GLY A 66 -10.23 -4.82 3.20
C GLY A 66 -10.55 -5.47 1.85
N GLY A 67 -9.53 -5.63 1.01
CA GLY A 67 -9.70 -6.27 -0.30
C GLY A 67 -10.21 -7.71 -0.13
N ARG A 68 -11.27 -8.08 -0.84
CA ARG A 68 -11.76 -9.44 -0.88
C ARG A 68 -11.37 -10.10 -2.19
N THR A 69 -10.83 -11.29 -2.10
CA THR A 69 -10.44 -12.12 -3.23
C THR A 69 -11.11 -13.49 -3.14
N HIS A 70 -11.02 -14.31 -4.19
CA HIS A 70 -11.54 -15.68 -4.21
C HIS A 70 -13.02 -15.77 -3.79
N ASN A 71 -13.90 -15.02 -4.48
CA ASN A 71 -15.33 -15.00 -4.19
C ASN A 71 -15.70 -14.58 -2.76
N GLY A 72 -14.85 -13.78 -2.11
CA GLY A 72 -15.09 -13.29 -0.75
C GLY A 72 -14.55 -14.21 0.36
N GLU A 73 -13.85 -15.28 0.03
CA GLU A 73 -13.28 -16.20 1.01
C GLU A 73 -11.98 -15.68 1.66
N THR A 74 -11.34 -14.70 1.04
CA THR A 74 -10.13 -14.06 1.58
C THR A 74 -10.39 -12.57 1.82
N TRP A 75 -9.99 -12.09 2.97
CA TRP A 75 -9.92 -10.68 3.29
C TRP A 75 -8.44 -10.30 3.47
N ALA A 76 -8.03 -9.18 2.92
CA ALA A 76 -6.65 -8.70 3.06
C ALA A 76 -6.61 -7.18 3.18
N ASP A 77 -5.61 -6.70 3.87
CA ASP A 77 -5.25 -5.31 4.01
C ASP A 77 -3.74 -5.15 3.97
N PHE A 78 -3.26 -4.04 3.40
CA PHE A 78 -1.85 -3.79 3.21
C PHE A 78 -1.56 -2.30 3.26
N PHE A 79 -0.60 -1.89 4.04
CA PHE A 79 -0.18 -0.48 4.13
C PHE A 79 1.29 -0.34 4.51
N TYR A 80 1.84 0.80 4.15
CA TYR A 80 3.15 1.25 4.60
C TYR A 80 3.01 2.33 5.65
N GLY A 81 3.94 2.36 6.59
CA GLY A 81 4.01 3.41 7.61
C GLY A 81 5.45 3.63 8.08
N THR A 82 5.67 4.77 8.69
CA THR A 82 6.95 5.12 9.30
C THR A 82 6.94 4.73 10.76
N VAL A 83 8.00 4.08 11.21
CA VAL A 83 8.21 3.75 12.63
C VAL A 83 9.11 4.82 13.26
N ASP A 84 8.68 5.40 14.37
CA ASP A 84 9.23 6.63 14.96
C ASP A 84 10.71 6.58 15.35
N THR A 85 11.24 5.41 15.72
CA THR A 85 12.59 5.32 16.29
C THR A 85 13.71 5.65 15.31
N ASP A 86 13.53 5.33 14.04
CA ASP A 86 14.55 5.54 13.00
C ASP A 86 14.00 6.16 11.71
N GLY A 87 12.69 6.39 11.65
CA GLY A 87 12.03 6.89 10.45
C GLY A 87 11.99 5.89 9.30
N THR A 88 12.34 4.63 9.54
CA THR A 88 12.30 3.58 8.51
C THR A 88 10.85 3.26 8.16
N ILE A 89 10.61 3.10 6.87
CA ILE A 89 9.31 2.71 6.36
C ILE A 89 9.18 1.19 6.42
N TRP A 90 8.05 0.73 6.94
CA TRP A 90 7.70 -0.68 7.03
C TRP A 90 6.35 -0.96 6.39
N GLY A 91 6.27 -2.04 5.62
CA GLY A 91 5.01 -2.58 5.12
C GLY A 91 4.38 -3.50 6.17
N VAL A 92 3.06 -3.43 6.30
CA VAL A 92 2.26 -4.32 7.15
C VAL A 92 1.18 -4.96 6.30
N VAL A 93 1.08 -6.27 6.35
CA VAL A 93 0.05 -7.06 5.66
C VAL A 93 -0.78 -7.80 6.70
N PHE A 94 -2.08 -7.73 6.56
CA PHE A 94 -3.03 -8.59 7.26
C PHE A 94 -3.80 -9.41 6.22
N GLN A 95 -3.84 -10.71 6.37
CA GLN A 95 -4.59 -11.58 5.46
C GLN A 95 -5.34 -12.64 6.24
N ILE A 96 -6.64 -12.73 6.04
CA ILE A 96 -7.50 -13.78 6.60
C ILE A 96 -7.86 -14.72 5.46
N THR A 97 -7.48 -15.99 5.60
CA THR A 97 -7.96 -17.07 4.74
C THR A 97 -9.22 -17.67 5.37
N ASN A 98 -10.16 -18.13 4.56
CA ASN A 98 -11.48 -18.59 5.04
C ASN A 98 -12.23 -17.50 5.82
N PHE A 99 -12.31 -16.33 5.25
CA PHE A 99 -12.98 -15.17 5.83
C PHE A 99 -14.46 -15.43 6.08
N ARG A 100 -14.90 -15.20 7.30
CA ARG A 100 -16.29 -15.45 7.76
C ARG A 100 -17.00 -14.20 8.27
N GLY A 101 -16.43 -13.02 7.99
CA GLY A 101 -16.95 -11.74 8.46
C GLY A 101 -16.15 -11.14 9.61
N PRO A 102 -16.63 -10.03 10.18
CA PRO A 102 -16.02 -9.42 11.36
C PRO A 102 -15.91 -10.40 12.52
N GLY A 103 -14.86 -10.27 13.32
CA GLY A 103 -14.61 -11.15 14.45
C GLY A 103 -13.14 -11.31 14.78
N THR A 104 -12.85 -12.22 15.70
CA THR A 104 -11.49 -12.53 16.12
C THR A 104 -10.97 -13.75 15.39
N TYR A 105 -9.80 -13.61 14.81
CA TYR A 105 -9.04 -14.63 14.11
C TYR A 105 -7.76 -14.92 14.89
N GLN A 106 -7.36 -16.16 14.91
CA GLN A 106 -6.19 -16.59 15.69
C GLN A 106 -5.31 -17.54 14.88
N ASN A 107 -4.02 -17.50 15.16
CA ASN A 107 -3.02 -18.42 14.65
C ASN A 107 -3.10 -18.59 13.12
N SER A 108 -3.25 -19.81 12.63
CA SER A 108 -3.24 -20.12 11.18
C SER A 108 -4.43 -19.59 10.38
N SER A 109 -5.44 -19.01 11.02
CA SER A 109 -6.57 -18.39 10.30
C SER A 109 -6.28 -16.99 9.81
N VAL A 110 -5.21 -16.39 10.27
CA VAL A 110 -4.73 -15.07 9.81
C VAL A 110 -3.22 -15.10 9.59
N THR A 111 -2.77 -14.52 8.52
CA THR A 111 -1.36 -14.25 8.24
C THR A 111 -1.10 -12.79 8.49
N ILE A 112 -0.05 -12.51 9.25
CA ILE A 112 0.46 -11.16 9.51
C ILE A 112 1.89 -11.12 9.03
N GLU A 113 2.22 -10.09 8.27
CA GLU A 113 3.57 -9.87 7.77
C GLU A 113 3.99 -8.43 8.00
N VAL A 114 5.24 -8.25 8.38
CA VAL A 114 5.94 -6.96 8.41
C VAL A 114 7.18 -7.09 7.54
N HIS A 115 7.39 -6.15 6.64
CA HIS A 115 8.54 -6.20 5.73
C HIS A 115 9.11 -4.82 5.41
N SER A 116 10.41 -4.78 5.06
CA SER A 116 11.02 -3.59 4.45
C SER A 116 10.48 -3.37 3.03
N PRO A 117 10.52 -2.13 2.48
CA PRO A 117 10.00 -1.84 1.14
C PRO A 117 10.61 -2.69 0.02
N ASP A 118 11.87 -3.10 0.19
CA ASP A 118 12.62 -3.96 -0.72
C ASP A 118 12.44 -5.47 -0.42
N ALA A 119 11.63 -5.80 0.58
CA ALA A 119 11.39 -7.16 1.07
C ALA A 119 12.66 -7.94 1.47
N THR A 120 13.78 -7.25 1.76
CA THR A 120 15.00 -7.91 2.25
C THR A 120 14.91 -8.32 3.72
N LYS A 121 14.03 -7.67 4.48
CA LYS A 121 13.70 -7.99 5.87
C LYS A 121 12.23 -8.32 5.96
N VAL A 122 11.93 -9.51 6.44
CA VAL A 122 10.54 -10.00 6.54
C VAL A 122 10.35 -10.73 7.86
N TRP A 123 9.29 -10.38 8.57
CA TRP A 123 8.76 -11.10 9.72
C TRP A 123 7.32 -11.51 9.40
N GLN A 124 6.99 -12.75 9.64
CA GLN A 124 5.66 -13.28 9.33
C GLN A 124 5.16 -14.20 10.42
N SER A 125 3.86 -14.25 10.58
CA SER A 125 3.23 -15.22 11.49
C SER A 125 3.32 -16.62 10.92
N ARG A 126 3.59 -17.60 11.80
CA ARG A 126 3.61 -19.03 11.49
C ARG A 126 2.50 -19.74 12.24
N VAL A 127 2.23 -20.98 11.86
CA VAL A 127 1.15 -21.80 12.43
C VAL A 127 1.20 -21.90 13.95
N ASN A 128 2.39 -21.89 14.54
CA ASN A 128 2.58 -22.03 15.99
C ASN A 128 2.77 -20.68 16.71
N ASP A 129 2.79 -19.58 15.99
CA ASP A 129 2.98 -18.26 16.58
C ASP A 129 1.69 -17.83 17.31
N LYS A 130 1.87 -17.05 18.37
CA LYS A 130 0.73 -16.46 19.09
C LYS A 130 0.24 -15.26 18.29
N VAL A 131 -0.90 -15.42 17.66
CA VAL A 131 -1.55 -14.37 16.87
C VAL A 131 -3.00 -14.24 17.32
N THR A 132 -3.39 -13.01 17.61
CA THR A 132 -4.78 -12.58 17.79
C THR A 132 -5.03 -11.36 16.95
N PHE A 133 -5.95 -11.48 16.02
CA PHE A 133 -6.34 -10.38 15.12
C PHE A 133 -7.85 -10.22 15.18
N THR A 134 -8.31 -9.02 15.53
CA THR A 134 -9.73 -8.72 15.57
C THR A 134 -10.08 -7.73 14.49
N LEU A 135 -11.03 -8.11 13.63
CA LEU A 135 -11.61 -7.27 12.61
C LEU A 135 -12.97 -6.77 13.11
N ASP A 136 -13.16 -5.47 13.10
CA ASP A 136 -14.42 -4.87 13.54
C ASP A 136 -15.55 -5.01 12.51
N ARG A 137 -16.76 -4.53 12.85
CA ARG A 137 -17.94 -4.62 11.98
C ARG A 137 -17.79 -3.82 10.68
N SER A 138 -16.99 -2.77 10.70
CA SER A 138 -16.72 -1.95 9.50
C SER A 138 -15.84 -2.67 8.48
N GLN A 139 -15.07 -3.67 8.93
CA GLN A 139 -14.07 -4.42 8.16
C GLN A 139 -12.91 -3.54 7.64
N ILE A 140 -12.79 -2.35 8.18
CA ILE A 140 -11.74 -1.38 7.86
C ILE A 140 -11.01 -0.89 9.12
N ALA A 141 -11.18 -1.58 10.23
CA ALA A 141 -10.50 -1.32 11.48
C ALA A 141 -10.40 -2.59 12.32
N GLY A 142 -9.47 -2.61 13.24
CA GLY A 142 -9.28 -3.76 14.11
C GLY A 142 -8.13 -3.61 15.08
N THR A 143 -7.80 -4.71 15.74
CA THR A 143 -6.66 -4.83 16.65
C THR A 143 -5.79 -6.02 16.28
N VAL A 144 -4.52 -5.94 16.63
CA VAL A 144 -3.54 -7.00 16.45
C VAL A 144 -2.72 -7.19 17.72
N ASP A 145 -2.42 -8.43 18.02
CA ASP A 145 -1.39 -8.86 18.98
C ASP A 145 -0.74 -10.12 18.40
N ALA A 146 0.49 -10.00 17.92
CA ALA A 146 1.16 -11.05 17.20
C ALA A 146 2.65 -11.11 17.49
N MET A 147 3.16 -12.30 17.76
CA MET A 147 4.58 -12.60 17.70
C MET A 147 4.89 -13.09 16.28
N LEU A 148 5.85 -12.46 15.62
CA LEU A 148 6.24 -12.76 14.26
C LEU A 148 7.64 -13.36 14.20
N THR A 149 7.79 -14.37 13.38
CA THR A 149 9.05 -15.06 13.12
C THR A 149 9.82 -14.34 11.99
N ASN A 150 11.08 -14.07 12.22
CA ASN A 150 11.99 -13.59 11.19
C ASN A 150 12.17 -14.67 10.13
N ALA A 151 11.82 -14.35 8.88
CA ALA A 151 11.80 -15.30 7.77
C ALA A 151 13.21 -15.87 7.44
N THR A 152 14.25 -15.09 7.71
CA THR A 152 15.64 -15.50 7.44
C THR A 152 16.20 -16.39 8.56
N THR A 153 15.97 -16.03 9.82
CA THR A 153 16.57 -16.73 10.96
C THR A 153 15.72 -17.88 11.50
N GLY A 154 14.41 -17.83 11.21
CA GLY A 154 13.44 -18.79 11.73
C GLY A 154 13.15 -18.67 13.23
N LYS A 155 13.52 -17.53 13.84
CA LYS A 155 13.31 -17.25 15.27
C LYS A 155 12.26 -16.15 15.45
N ASP A 156 11.61 -16.14 16.60
CA ASP A 156 10.77 -15.01 17.01
C ASP A 156 11.63 -13.75 17.04
N GLY A 157 11.22 -12.73 16.35
CA GLY A 157 12.03 -11.52 16.15
C GLY A 157 11.27 -10.22 16.28
N LEU A 158 9.94 -10.25 16.16
CA LEU A 158 9.12 -9.04 16.18
C LEU A 158 7.77 -9.30 16.85
N GLN A 159 7.43 -8.51 17.86
CA GLN A 159 6.06 -8.41 18.35
C GLN A 159 5.39 -7.17 17.76
N LEU A 160 4.21 -7.37 17.20
CA LEU A 160 3.34 -6.33 16.68
C LEU A 160 2.05 -6.28 17.50
N THR A 161 1.78 -5.11 18.12
CA THR A 161 0.55 -4.92 18.90
C THR A 161 -0.10 -3.59 18.59
N GLY A 162 -1.39 -3.47 18.81
CA GLY A 162 -2.09 -2.21 18.70
C GLY A 162 -3.39 -2.27 17.92
N HIS A 163 -3.78 -1.11 17.39
CA HIS A 163 -4.98 -0.99 16.57
C HIS A 163 -4.68 -0.24 15.26
N TRP A 164 -5.49 -0.52 14.28
CA TRP A 164 -5.48 0.14 12.98
C TRP A 164 -6.90 0.52 12.58
N SER A 165 -7.03 1.55 11.79
CA SER A 165 -8.31 2.03 11.30
C SER A 165 -8.10 2.77 9.98
N CYS A 166 -8.93 2.43 9.02
CA CYS A 166 -9.03 3.06 7.72
C CYS A 166 -10.33 3.81 7.64
N ARG A 167 -10.31 5.10 7.88
CA ARG A 167 -11.48 5.94 7.65
C ARG A 167 -11.40 6.53 6.25
N GLN A 168 -12.41 6.24 5.45
CA GLN A 168 -12.69 6.97 4.21
C GLN A 168 -13.25 8.35 4.53
#